data_f496ead60514b92d9445f5b8f628d65e
#
_entry.id   f496ead60514b92d9445f5b8f628d65e
#
_cell.length_a   1.000
_cell.length_b   1.000
_cell.length_c   1.000
_cell.angle_alpha   90.00
_cell.angle_beta   90.00
_cell.angle_gamma   90.00
#
_symmetry.space_group_name_H-M   'P 1'
#
loop_
_entity.id
_entity.type
_entity.pdbx_description
1 polymer ?
#
loop_
_entity_poly.entity_id
_entity_poly.type
_entity_poly.pdbx_seq_one_letter_code
_entity_poly.pdbx_strand_id
1 'polypeptide(L)'
;MLYPTPIAKLIDSFSKLPGIGAKTATRLAFYTISMSDEDVNDFAKNLLAAKRELTYCSVCGRLTDDDPCNICTDETRDRTKILVVEDSKDVSAMEKIQEYHGLYHVLQGLISPMNGIGPDDINLKSLITRLMDSEVEEVIIATNATADGEATAMYISRVLKPVGIKVTRLARGLAVGSDIEYADEVTLLRAIENRTEL
;
A
#
# COMPACT_ATOMS: atom_id res chain seq x y z
N MET A 1 23.39 -10.65 -32.91
CA MET A 1 22.99 -10.28 -31.54
C MET A 1 24.04 -9.35 -30.96
N LEU A 2 23.66 -8.26 -30.33
CA LEU A 2 24.61 -7.24 -29.83
C LEU A 2 25.37 -7.75 -28.57
N TYR A 3 24.78 -8.67 -27.82
CA TYR A 3 25.33 -9.24 -26.57
C TYR A 3 25.31 -10.76 -26.59
N PRO A 4 26.19 -11.44 -25.82
CA PRO A 4 26.11 -12.87 -25.56
C PRO A 4 24.75 -13.23 -24.92
N THR A 5 24.25 -14.43 -25.24
CA THR A 5 22.93 -14.90 -24.84
C THR A 5 22.64 -14.76 -23.34
N PRO A 6 23.56 -15.11 -22.42
CA PRO A 6 23.28 -15.00 -20.98
C PRO A 6 23.01 -13.55 -20.55
N ILE A 7 23.82 -12.59 -21.01
CA ILE A 7 23.64 -11.19 -20.64
C ILE A 7 22.40 -10.59 -21.31
N ALA A 8 22.07 -11.00 -22.55
CA ALA A 8 20.86 -10.55 -23.21
C ALA A 8 19.59 -10.98 -22.42
N LYS A 9 19.56 -12.21 -21.89
CA LYS A 9 18.48 -12.70 -21.04
C LYS A 9 18.38 -11.94 -19.71
N LEU A 10 19.52 -11.59 -19.12
CA LEU A 10 19.54 -10.81 -17.86
C LEU A 10 19.02 -9.39 -18.07
N ILE A 11 19.42 -8.74 -19.19
CA ILE A 11 18.88 -7.43 -19.59
C ILE A 11 17.35 -7.50 -19.79
N ASP A 12 16.86 -8.54 -20.46
CA ASP A 12 15.43 -8.74 -20.66
C ASP A 12 14.69 -8.91 -19.32
N SER A 13 15.27 -9.65 -18.38
CA SER A 13 14.70 -9.83 -17.05
C SER A 13 14.58 -8.51 -16.28
N PHE A 14 15.63 -7.67 -16.30
CA PHE A 14 15.57 -6.35 -15.67
C PHE A 14 14.59 -5.40 -16.37
N SER A 15 14.47 -5.50 -17.70
CA SER A 15 13.54 -4.65 -18.47
C SER A 15 12.06 -4.92 -18.18
N LYS A 16 11.73 -6.07 -17.60
CA LYS A 16 10.35 -6.41 -17.15
C LYS A 16 9.95 -5.72 -15.85
N LEU A 17 10.91 -5.15 -15.13
CA LEU A 17 10.61 -4.44 -13.89
C LEU A 17 10.02 -3.06 -14.20
N PRO A 18 8.95 -2.64 -13.49
CA PRO A 18 8.32 -1.35 -13.72
C PRO A 18 9.31 -0.20 -13.49
N GLY A 19 9.32 0.78 -14.39
CA GLY A 19 10.23 1.93 -14.32
C GLY A 19 11.66 1.65 -14.83
N ILE A 20 11.98 0.42 -15.20
CA ILE A 20 13.30 0.05 -15.73
C ILE A 20 13.27 0.03 -17.27
N GLY A 21 13.81 1.09 -17.89
CA GLY A 21 14.01 1.15 -19.33
C GLY A 21 15.26 0.41 -19.80
N ALA A 22 15.38 0.18 -21.12
CA ALA A 22 16.46 -0.60 -21.74
C ALA A 22 17.87 -0.18 -21.32
N LYS A 23 18.13 1.14 -21.21
CA LYS A 23 19.44 1.68 -20.78
C LYS A 23 19.77 1.30 -19.34
N THR A 24 18.80 1.41 -18.44
CA THR A 24 18.96 1.05 -17.03
C THR A 24 19.10 -0.47 -16.87
N ALA A 25 18.28 -1.26 -17.58
CA ALA A 25 18.37 -2.72 -17.57
C ALA A 25 19.75 -3.21 -18.02
N THR A 26 20.30 -2.62 -19.09
CA THR A 26 21.67 -2.93 -19.56
C THR A 26 22.70 -2.63 -18.47
N ARG A 27 22.62 -1.44 -17.86
CA ARG A 27 23.56 -1.05 -16.79
C ARG A 27 23.49 -1.98 -15.58
N LEU A 28 22.27 -2.38 -15.14
CA LEU A 28 22.08 -3.31 -14.05
C LEU A 28 22.64 -4.70 -14.36
N ALA A 29 22.42 -5.22 -15.60
CA ALA A 29 22.92 -6.51 -16.02
C ALA A 29 24.46 -6.55 -16.01
N PHE A 30 25.12 -5.54 -16.54
CA PHE A 30 26.59 -5.46 -16.52
C PHE A 30 27.13 -5.30 -15.11
N TYR A 31 26.46 -4.51 -14.26
CA TYR A 31 26.84 -4.38 -12.83
C TYR A 31 26.73 -5.73 -12.11
N THR A 32 25.63 -6.45 -12.30
CA THR A 32 25.44 -7.78 -11.66
C THR A 32 26.55 -8.77 -12.05
N ILE A 33 27.04 -8.73 -13.30
CA ILE A 33 28.15 -9.59 -13.73
C ILE A 33 29.47 -9.17 -13.08
N SER A 34 29.64 -7.90 -12.68
CA SER A 34 30.84 -7.43 -11.98
C SER A 34 30.85 -7.69 -10.49
N MET A 35 29.71 -8.13 -9.92
CA MET A 35 29.61 -8.51 -8.51
C MET A 35 30.36 -9.82 -8.24
N SER A 36 30.65 -10.10 -6.96
CA SER A 36 31.19 -11.39 -6.56
C SER A 36 30.13 -12.50 -6.75
N ASP A 37 30.60 -13.74 -6.94
CA ASP A 37 29.69 -14.91 -7.02
C ASP A 37 28.85 -15.06 -5.74
N GLU A 38 29.41 -14.71 -4.57
CA GLU A 38 28.72 -14.72 -3.29
C GLU A 38 27.55 -13.72 -3.27
N ASP A 39 27.80 -12.46 -3.65
CA ASP A 39 26.77 -11.42 -3.69
C ASP A 39 25.65 -11.75 -4.69
N VAL A 40 26.00 -12.30 -5.86
CA VAL A 40 25.01 -12.72 -6.86
C VAL A 40 24.14 -13.85 -6.33
N ASN A 41 24.75 -14.85 -5.68
CA ASN A 41 24.02 -15.97 -5.08
C ASN A 41 23.09 -15.50 -3.97
N ASP A 42 23.54 -14.58 -3.11
CA ASP A 42 22.73 -14.08 -2.02
C ASP A 42 21.57 -13.20 -2.55
N PHE A 43 21.83 -12.39 -3.56
CA PHE A 43 20.77 -11.63 -4.23
C PHE A 43 19.69 -12.55 -4.83
N ALA A 44 20.11 -13.60 -5.54
CA ALA A 44 19.20 -14.58 -6.13
C ALA A 44 18.40 -15.34 -5.06
N LYS A 45 19.06 -15.78 -3.97
CA LYS A 45 18.39 -16.45 -2.84
C LYS A 45 17.35 -15.55 -2.19
N ASN A 46 17.72 -14.29 -1.86
CA ASN A 46 16.81 -13.34 -1.23
C ASN A 46 15.57 -13.05 -2.11
N LEU A 47 15.75 -12.96 -3.43
CA LEU A 47 14.64 -12.77 -4.34
C LEU A 47 13.68 -13.97 -4.37
N LEU A 48 14.22 -15.18 -4.35
CA LEU A 48 13.44 -16.42 -4.31
C LEU A 48 12.77 -16.63 -2.95
N ALA A 49 13.46 -16.33 -1.85
CA ALA A 49 12.94 -16.44 -0.49
C ALA A 49 11.77 -15.47 -0.30
N ALA A 50 11.94 -14.19 -0.65
CA ALA A 50 10.87 -13.20 -0.57
C ALA A 50 9.61 -13.62 -1.36
N LYS A 51 9.79 -14.25 -2.53
CA LYS A 51 8.66 -14.73 -3.33
C LYS A 51 7.96 -15.95 -2.74
N ARG A 52 8.66 -16.82 -2.00
CA ARG A 52 8.16 -18.11 -1.51
C ARG A 52 7.66 -18.05 -0.08
N GLU A 53 8.29 -17.24 0.77
CA GLU A 53 8.07 -17.22 2.22
C GLU A 53 7.03 -16.17 2.62
N LEU A 54 6.85 -15.10 1.80
CA LEU A 54 5.84 -14.11 2.06
C LEU A 54 4.44 -14.58 1.63
N THR A 55 3.48 -14.35 2.52
CA THR A 55 2.05 -14.60 2.31
C THR A 55 1.25 -13.35 2.69
N TYR A 56 -0.06 -13.43 2.52
CA TYR A 56 -0.97 -12.37 3.00
C TYR A 56 -1.57 -12.78 4.34
N CYS A 57 -1.52 -11.88 5.31
CA CYS A 57 -2.18 -12.08 6.60
C CYS A 57 -3.68 -12.35 6.42
N SER A 58 -4.17 -13.45 6.94
CA SER A 58 -5.57 -13.88 6.86
C SER A 58 -6.55 -12.89 7.49
N VAL A 59 -6.08 -12.04 8.42
CA VAL A 59 -6.90 -11.06 9.15
C VAL A 59 -6.93 -9.70 8.47
N CYS A 60 -5.77 -9.16 8.06
CA CYS A 60 -5.69 -7.78 7.57
C CYS A 60 -5.29 -7.64 6.11
N GLY A 61 -4.89 -8.73 5.43
CA GLY A 61 -4.45 -8.70 4.03
C GLY A 61 -3.06 -8.11 3.80
N ARG A 62 -2.30 -7.77 4.86
CA ARG A 62 -0.93 -7.29 4.76
C ARG A 62 0.01 -8.42 4.34
N LEU A 63 1.02 -8.09 3.53
CA LEU A 63 2.11 -9.02 3.23
C LEU A 63 2.93 -9.30 4.51
N THR A 64 3.20 -10.57 4.80
CA THR A 64 3.83 -11.02 6.04
C THR A 64 4.52 -12.37 5.85
N ASP A 65 5.42 -12.72 6.75
CA ASP A 65 6.06 -14.02 6.88
C ASP A 65 5.32 -14.95 7.86
N ASP A 66 4.59 -14.38 8.83
CA ASP A 66 3.77 -15.12 9.79
C ASP A 66 2.27 -14.81 9.61
N ASP A 67 1.39 -15.81 9.76
CA ASP A 67 -0.07 -15.64 9.69
C ASP A 67 -0.78 -16.13 10.95
N PRO A 68 -1.48 -15.25 11.70
CA PRO A 68 -1.65 -13.80 11.47
C PRO A 68 -0.38 -12.99 11.70
N CYS A 69 -0.28 -11.82 11.02
CA CYS A 69 0.90 -10.95 11.14
C CYS A 69 1.06 -10.38 12.57
N ASN A 70 2.28 -9.92 12.88
CA ASN A 70 2.66 -9.35 14.18
C ASN A 70 1.76 -8.20 14.64
N ILE A 71 1.20 -7.38 13.74
CA ILE A 71 0.26 -6.31 14.09
C ILE A 71 -1.09 -6.87 14.53
N CYS A 72 -1.59 -7.90 13.87
CA CYS A 72 -2.88 -8.50 14.22
C CYS A 72 -2.84 -9.32 15.51
N THR A 73 -1.68 -9.87 15.86
CA THR A 73 -1.45 -10.65 17.09
C THR A 73 -1.07 -9.80 18.29
N ASP A 74 -0.70 -8.52 18.08
CA ASP A 74 -0.34 -7.60 19.16
C ASP A 74 -1.59 -7.21 19.98
N GLU A 75 -1.65 -7.66 21.23
CA GLU A 75 -2.75 -7.41 22.16
C GLU A 75 -2.77 -5.97 22.70
N THR A 76 -1.68 -5.23 22.55
CA THR A 76 -1.58 -3.84 23.02
C THR A 76 -2.25 -2.84 22.09
N ARG A 77 -2.66 -3.28 20.90
CA ARG A 77 -3.29 -2.44 19.88
C ARG A 77 -4.75 -2.12 20.18
N ASP A 78 -5.14 -0.88 19.85
CA ASP A 78 -6.53 -0.43 19.92
C ASP A 78 -7.38 -1.15 18.84
N ARG A 79 -8.22 -2.09 19.29
CA ARG A 79 -9.07 -2.89 18.42
C ARG A 79 -10.33 -2.16 17.95
N THR A 80 -10.61 -0.98 18.49
CA THR A 80 -11.77 -0.17 18.12
C THR A 80 -11.57 0.60 16.83
N LYS A 81 -10.33 0.67 16.30
CA LYS A 81 -9.99 1.43 15.11
C LYS A 81 -9.28 0.58 14.06
N ILE A 82 -9.72 0.70 12.82
CA ILE A 82 -9.05 0.11 11.65
C ILE A 82 -8.69 1.20 10.65
N LEU A 83 -7.41 1.29 10.30
CA LEU A 83 -6.91 2.14 9.23
C LEU A 83 -6.83 1.32 7.95
N VAL A 84 -7.61 1.71 6.94
CA VAL A 84 -7.72 1.03 5.64
C VAL A 84 -6.78 1.68 4.65
N VAL A 85 -5.86 0.90 4.11
CA VAL A 85 -4.83 1.33 3.14
C VAL A 85 -4.94 0.52 1.84
N GLU A 86 -4.32 1.03 0.78
CA GLU A 86 -4.27 0.37 -0.51
C GLU A 86 -3.31 -0.83 -0.52
N ASP A 87 -2.08 -0.65 0.01
CA ASP A 87 -0.97 -1.58 -0.14
C ASP A 87 -0.25 -1.82 1.21
N SER A 88 0.45 -2.93 1.32
CA SER A 88 1.27 -3.28 2.50
C SER A 88 2.40 -2.28 2.78
N LYS A 89 2.94 -1.61 1.76
CA LYS A 89 3.94 -0.54 1.93
C LYS A 89 3.37 0.66 2.68
N ASP A 90 2.06 0.94 2.54
CA ASP A 90 1.39 2.04 3.22
C ASP A 90 1.31 1.78 4.72
N VAL A 91 1.06 0.52 5.13
CA VAL A 91 1.16 0.10 6.55
C VAL A 91 2.55 0.42 7.09
N SER A 92 3.61 0.08 6.35
CA SER A 92 4.98 0.34 6.78
C SER A 92 5.30 1.84 6.89
N ALA A 93 4.66 2.67 6.07
CA ALA A 93 4.78 4.13 6.16
C ALA A 93 4.07 4.68 7.42
N MET A 94 2.88 4.16 7.74
CA MET A 94 2.11 4.55 8.93
C MET A 94 2.79 4.10 10.23
N GLU A 95 3.34 2.89 10.27
CA GLU A 95 4.06 2.39 11.45
C GLU A 95 5.32 3.21 11.81
N LYS A 96 5.90 3.94 10.85
CA LYS A 96 7.03 4.86 11.13
C LYS A 96 6.63 6.04 12.03
N ILE A 97 5.36 6.40 12.07
CA ILE A 97 4.85 7.51 12.88
C ILE A 97 4.88 7.16 14.38
N GLN A 98 4.75 5.86 14.73
CA GLN A 98 4.71 5.32 16.11
C GLN A 98 3.59 5.88 17.01
N GLU A 99 2.70 6.70 16.48
CA GLU A 99 1.56 7.33 17.21
C GLU A 99 0.23 6.66 16.89
N TYR A 100 0.18 5.84 15.84
CA TYR A 100 -1.03 5.08 15.51
C TYR A 100 -0.97 3.69 16.13
N HIS A 101 -1.82 3.44 17.09
CA HIS A 101 -1.90 2.17 17.82
C HIS A 101 -3.09 1.30 17.40
N GLY A 102 -3.85 1.68 16.40
CA GLY A 102 -4.96 0.89 15.86
C GLY A 102 -4.52 -0.28 14.98
N LEU A 103 -5.51 -0.99 14.46
CA LEU A 103 -5.32 -2.08 13.50
C LEU A 103 -5.30 -1.55 12.06
N TYR A 104 -4.89 -2.42 11.13
CA TYR A 104 -4.88 -2.11 9.71
C TYR A 104 -5.76 -3.08 8.92
N HIS A 105 -6.16 -2.62 7.73
CA HIS A 105 -6.70 -3.48 6.69
C HIS A 105 -6.15 -3.04 5.33
N VAL A 106 -5.59 -4.01 4.58
CA VAL A 106 -4.97 -3.78 3.27
C VAL A 106 -5.90 -4.26 2.18
N LEU A 107 -6.29 -3.34 1.30
CA LEU A 107 -7.21 -3.61 0.20
C LEU A 107 -6.58 -4.38 -0.96
N GLN A 108 -5.25 -4.35 -1.07
CA GLN A 108 -4.47 -4.97 -2.16
C GLN A 108 -4.84 -4.40 -3.55
N GLY A 109 -5.32 -3.17 -3.59
CA GLY A 109 -5.72 -2.44 -4.79
C GLY A 109 -6.82 -1.42 -4.51
N LEU A 110 -7.29 -0.78 -5.56
CA LEU A 110 -8.36 0.22 -5.53
C LEU A 110 -9.44 -0.13 -6.54
N ILE A 111 -10.68 0.30 -6.27
CA ILE A 111 -11.75 0.28 -7.26
C ILE A 111 -11.36 1.25 -8.39
N SER A 112 -11.25 0.73 -9.60
CA SER A 112 -10.88 1.49 -10.79
C SER A 112 -11.79 1.14 -11.96
N PRO A 113 -12.92 1.84 -12.14
CA PRO A 113 -13.86 1.55 -13.21
C PRO A 113 -13.25 1.66 -14.60
N MET A 114 -12.29 2.57 -14.77
CA MET A 114 -11.56 2.75 -16.04
C MET A 114 -10.72 1.53 -16.42
N ASN A 115 -10.23 0.78 -15.40
CA ASN A 115 -9.43 -0.43 -15.57
C ASN A 115 -10.25 -1.70 -15.38
N GLY A 116 -11.58 -1.60 -15.22
CA GLY A 116 -12.48 -2.73 -15.01
C GLY A 116 -12.34 -3.40 -13.65
N ILE A 117 -11.70 -2.73 -12.66
CA ILE A 117 -11.52 -3.25 -11.30
C ILE A 117 -12.70 -2.83 -10.43
N GLY A 118 -13.48 -3.82 -10.00
CA GLY A 118 -14.64 -3.65 -9.13
C GLY A 118 -14.32 -3.90 -7.65
N PRO A 119 -15.33 -3.76 -6.77
CA PRO A 119 -15.17 -4.01 -5.33
C PRO A 119 -14.86 -5.48 -4.98
N ASP A 120 -15.20 -6.43 -5.87
CA ASP A 120 -14.93 -7.86 -5.68
C ASP A 120 -13.51 -8.26 -6.09
N ASP A 121 -12.80 -7.39 -6.82
CA ASP A 121 -11.42 -7.61 -7.28
C ASP A 121 -10.37 -7.16 -6.26
N ILE A 122 -10.80 -6.52 -5.17
CA ILE A 122 -9.94 -6.05 -4.07
C ILE A 122 -10.34 -6.71 -2.75
N ASN A 123 -9.48 -6.62 -1.74
CA ASN A 123 -9.72 -7.26 -0.44
C ASN A 123 -10.74 -6.49 0.43
N LEU A 124 -11.85 -6.08 -0.14
CA LEU A 124 -12.91 -5.35 0.57
C LEU A 124 -13.88 -6.28 1.31
N LYS A 125 -14.18 -7.45 0.73
CA LYS A 125 -15.11 -8.40 1.32
C LYS A 125 -14.63 -8.88 2.70
N SER A 126 -13.33 -9.12 2.86
CA SER A 126 -12.77 -9.52 4.16
C SER A 126 -12.85 -8.40 5.20
N LEU A 127 -12.73 -7.12 4.79
CA LEU A 127 -12.98 -5.98 5.68
C LEU A 127 -14.41 -6.03 6.23
N ILE A 128 -15.40 -6.16 5.35
CA ILE A 128 -16.82 -6.19 5.74
C ILE A 128 -17.08 -7.36 6.69
N THR A 129 -16.58 -8.55 6.36
CA THR A 129 -16.72 -9.73 7.23
C THR A 129 -16.09 -9.50 8.60
N ARG A 130 -14.88 -8.92 8.64
CA ARG A 130 -14.16 -8.62 9.87
C ARG A 130 -14.90 -7.64 10.78
N LEU A 131 -15.66 -6.70 10.19
CA LEU A 131 -16.40 -5.69 10.93
C LEU A 131 -17.69 -6.23 11.56
N MET A 132 -18.27 -7.31 11.05
CA MET A 132 -19.56 -7.84 11.50
C MET A 132 -19.56 -8.33 12.97
N ASP A 133 -18.44 -8.93 13.41
CA ASP A 133 -18.29 -9.53 14.74
C ASP A 133 -17.14 -8.87 15.52
N SER A 134 -16.94 -7.56 15.35
CA SER A 134 -15.82 -6.83 15.95
C SER A 134 -16.27 -5.68 16.85
N GLU A 135 -15.36 -5.26 17.75
CA GLU A 135 -15.51 -4.06 18.57
C GLU A 135 -15.15 -2.76 17.85
N VAL A 136 -15.05 -2.80 16.51
CA VAL A 136 -14.60 -1.67 15.70
C VAL A 136 -15.67 -0.57 15.68
N GLU A 137 -15.30 0.59 16.17
CA GLU A 137 -16.13 1.80 16.20
C GLU A 137 -15.80 2.75 15.05
N GLU A 138 -14.55 2.75 14.59
CA GLU A 138 -14.07 3.67 13.56
C GLU A 138 -13.24 2.97 12.48
N VAL A 139 -13.59 3.23 11.23
CA VAL A 139 -12.80 2.90 10.04
C VAL A 139 -12.22 4.18 9.46
N ILE A 140 -10.89 4.27 9.48
CA ILE A 140 -10.14 5.42 8.96
C ILE A 140 -9.66 5.07 7.55
N ILE A 141 -10.11 5.79 6.54
CA ILE A 141 -9.70 5.55 5.16
C ILE A 141 -8.43 6.33 4.85
N ALA A 142 -7.37 5.61 4.49
CA ALA A 142 -6.05 6.13 4.16
C ALA A 142 -5.61 5.75 2.74
N THR A 143 -6.56 5.71 1.80
CA THR A 143 -6.24 5.54 0.37
C THR A 143 -5.63 6.82 -0.21
N ASN A 144 -4.80 6.66 -1.23
CA ASN A 144 -4.18 7.78 -1.92
C ASN A 144 -5.22 8.77 -2.47
N ALA A 145 -4.82 10.05 -2.61
CA ALA A 145 -5.68 11.13 -3.12
C ALA A 145 -5.80 11.12 -4.65
N THR A 146 -5.99 9.94 -5.25
CA THR A 146 -6.24 9.72 -6.67
C THR A 146 -7.74 9.55 -6.93
N ALA A 147 -8.17 9.62 -8.20
CA ALA A 147 -9.57 9.39 -8.57
C ALA A 147 -10.07 8.00 -8.10
N ASP A 148 -9.24 6.96 -8.26
CA ASP A 148 -9.55 5.60 -7.84
C ASP A 148 -9.59 5.48 -6.31
N GLY A 149 -8.66 6.15 -5.60
CA GLY A 149 -8.68 6.22 -4.13
C GLY A 149 -9.91 6.94 -3.58
N GLU A 150 -10.40 8.01 -4.26
CA GLU A 150 -11.66 8.68 -3.94
C GLU A 150 -12.86 7.75 -4.14
N ALA A 151 -12.94 7.11 -5.31
CA ALA A 151 -14.03 6.20 -5.64
C ALA A 151 -14.10 5.06 -4.62
N THR A 152 -12.95 4.49 -4.25
CA THR A 152 -12.83 3.44 -3.24
C THR A 152 -13.30 3.91 -1.87
N ALA A 153 -12.85 5.10 -1.44
CA ALA A 153 -13.24 5.69 -0.16
C ALA A 153 -14.75 5.95 -0.08
N MET A 154 -15.33 6.50 -1.13
CA MET A 154 -16.78 6.75 -1.21
C MET A 154 -17.58 5.44 -1.20
N TYR A 155 -17.09 4.40 -1.88
CA TYR A 155 -17.73 3.10 -1.90
C TYR A 155 -17.73 2.47 -0.50
N ILE A 156 -16.57 2.43 0.18
CA ILE A 156 -16.44 1.91 1.55
C ILE A 156 -17.36 2.67 2.51
N SER A 157 -17.35 3.99 2.45
CA SER A 157 -18.22 4.83 3.29
C SER A 157 -19.71 4.51 3.08
N ARG A 158 -20.13 4.31 1.82
CA ARG A 158 -21.52 3.97 1.49
C ARG A 158 -21.92 2.60 2.05
N VAL A 159 -21.03 1.62 1.98
CA VAL A 159 -21.28 0.26 2.47
C VAL A 159 -21.31 0.19 4.00
N LEU A 160 -20.43 0.93 4.66
CA LEU A 160 -20.30 0.87 6.13
C LEU A 160 -21.28 1.80 6.88
N LYS A 161 -21.75 2.88 6.24
CA LYS A 161 -22.68 3.83 6.89
C LYS A 161 -23.95 3.18 7.45
N PRO A 162 -24.63 2.21 6.75
CA PRO A 162 -25.81 1.54 7.29
C PRO A 162 -25.53 0.65 8.50
N VAL A 163 -24.27 0.20 8.68
CA VAL A 163 -23.85 -0.68 9.77
C VAL A 163 -23.59 0.10 11.08
N GLY A 164 -23.60 1.44 11.01
CA GLY A 164 -23.41 2.31 12.17
C GLY A 164 -21.95 2.54 12.57
N ILE A 165 -20.99 2.07 11.76
CA ILE A 165 -19.56 2.29 11.99
C ILE A 165 -19.20 3.72 11.53
N LYS A 166 -18.46 4.43 12.38
CA LYS A 166 -17.91 5.75 12.02
C LYS A 166 -16.85 5.60 10.93
N VAL A 167 -17.05 6.24 9.80
CA VAL A 167 -16.06 6.26 8.71
C VAL A 167 -15.45 7.64 8.62
N THR A 168 -14.14 7.71 8.80
CA THR A 168 -13.34 8.93 8.68
C THR A 168 -12.30 8.79 7.57
N ARG A 169 -11.64 9.87 7.28
CA ARG A 169 -10.57 9.93 6.28
C ARG A 169 -9.40 10.76 6.80
N LEU A 170 -8.19 10.43 6.35
CA LEU A 170 -7.03 11.25 6.65
C LEU A 170 -7.26 12.70 6.16
N ALA A 171 -6.87 13.66 6.99
CA ALA A 171 -6.94 15.07 6.66
C ALA A 171 -6.16 15.38 5.36
N ARG A 172 -6.66 16.31 4.59
CA ARG A 172 -6.05 16.78 3.34
C ARG A 172 -5.84 18.26 3.40
N GLY A 173 -4.71 18.69 2.88
CA GLY A 173 -4.35 20.09 2.86
C GLY A 173 -2.86 20.28 2.61
N LEU A 174 -2.33 21.42 3.07
CA LEU A 174 -0.92 21.75 2.96
C LEU A 174 -0.05 20.81 3.80
N ALA A 175 1.03 20.33 3.22
CA ALA A 175 2.02 19.55 3.96
C ALA A 175 2.77 20.47 4.95
N VAL A 176 3.10 19.95 6.13
CA VAL A 176 3.89 20.68 7.12
C VAL A 176 5.25 21.06 6.53
N GLY A 177 5.61 22.34 6.63
CA GLY A 177 6.86 22.89 6.07
C GLY A 177 6.82 23.20 4.57
N SER A 178 5.65 23.09 3.92
CA SER A 178 5.49 23.56 2.53
C SER A 178 5.07 25.02 2.48
N ASP A 179 5.56 25.75 1.48
CA ASP A 179 5.13 27.12 1.21
C ASP A 179 3.82 27.11 0.42
N ILE A 180 2.89 28.00 0.79
CA ILE A 180 1.58 28.14 0.14
C ILE A 180 1.73 28.48 -1.36
N GLU A 181 2.77 29.22 -1.72
CA GLU A 181 3.04 29.68 -3.08
C GLU A 181 3.24 28.52 -4.07
N TYR A 182 3.74 27.36 -3.60
CA TYR A 182 4.01 26.20 -4.46
C TYR A 182 2.89 25.15 -4.46
N ALA A 183 1.83 25.40 -3.69
CA ALA A 183 0.71 24.46 -3.65
C ALA A 183 -0.21 24.66 -4.87
N ASP A 184 -0.68 23.56 -5.45
CA ASP A 184 -1.66 23.59 -6.52
C ASP A 184 -3.05 24.03 -6.02
N GLU A 185 -3.90 24.47 -6.95
CA GLU A 185 -5.24 25.01 -6.65
C GLU A 185 -6.13 24.02 -5.90
N VAL A 186 -6.03 22.71 -6.23
CA VAL A 186 -6.85 21.67 -5.59
C VAL A 186 -6.40 21.46 -4.14
N THR A 187 -5.09 21.45 -3.89
CA THR A 187 -4.51 21.36 -2.54
C THR A 187 -4.93 22.54 -1.69
N LEU A 188 -4.88 23.77 -2.23
CA LEU A 188 -5.33 24.98 -1.53
C LEU A 188 -6.83 24.95 -1.22
N LEU A 189 -7.66 24.53 -2.17
CA LEU A 189 -9.10 24.38 -1.96
C LEU A 189 -9.38 23.40 -0.81
N ARG A 190 -8.74 22.23 -0.82
CA ARG A 190 -8.90 21.22 0.22
C ARG A 190 -8.40 21.70 1.59
N ALA A 191 -7.32 22.47 1.63
CA ALA A 191 -6.83 23.08 2.88
C ALA A 191 -7.85 24.05 3.48
N ILE A 192 -8.53 24.86 2.65
CA ILE A 192 -9.58 25.78 3.09
C ILE A 192 -10.83 25.01 3.57
N GLU A 193 -11.24 23.98 2.83
CA GLU A 193 -12.41 23.15 3.17
C GLU A 193 -12.21 22.42 4.52
N ASN A 194 -11.00 21.90 4.76
CA ASN A 194 -10.67 21.11 5.95
C ASN A 194 -9.97 21.92 7.05
N ARG A 195 -10.08 23.27 7.02
CA ARG A 195 -9.49 24.10 8.07
C ARG A 195 -10.07 23.79 9.44
N THR A 196 -9.22 23.81 10.44
CA THR A 196 -9.59 23.59 11.86
C THR A 196 -9.61 24.91 12.62
N GLU A 197 -10.43 24.97 13.67
CA GLU A 197 -10.42 26.06 14.63
C GLU A 197 -9.17 25.96 15.51
N LEU A 198 -8.56 27.09 15.88
CA LEU A 198 -7.34 27.17 16.70
C LEU A 198 -7.69 27.28 18.19
#